data_94a6e646e4290ba61521ce63408781da
#
_entry.id   94a6e646e4290ba61521ce63408781da
#
_cell.length_a   1.000
_cell.length_b   1.000
_cell.length_c   1.000
_cell.angle_alpha   90.00
_cell.angle_beta   90.00
_cell.angle_gamma   90.00
#
_symmetry.space_group_name_H-M   'P 1'
#
loop_
_entity.id
_entity.type
_entity.pdbx_description
1 polymer ?
#
loop_
_entity_poly.entity_id
_entity_poly.type
_entity_poly.pdbx_seq_one_letter_code
_entity_poly.pdbx_strand_id
1 'polypeptide(L)'
;MQWESDTVPLGGIMRKDLSAIYLEEDDAERAPPVVTRKPRGGKKIVFGWYGGKFSHLDWLLPQLPESHHYCEPFAGSAAVLLNRAPSPVETYNDIDGEVVNFFRVLRDQPEEIARAIALTPFSREEFYLAINGSIKDVTPLERARRFFVRARQTRTGLAQTATLGRWANCKNTSRSGMSGVVSRWLGGVDGLGAIAERLARTQIENRPAVDIIRLYDDPGTLFYCDPPYVHETRGDSKAYGFEMINDEHIQLAVALQKIKGKAAISGYRGDLMDTLYKGWRRFDATPKHAHSIKKIRQECLWMNY
;
A
#
# COMPACT_ATOMS: atom_id res chain seq x y z
N MET A 1 -33.27 60.42 15.91
CA MET A 1 -33.96 59.21 16.37
C MET A 1 -33.02 58.49 17.29
N GLN A 2 -33.28 58.62 18.58
CA GLN A 2 -32.49 57.98 19.65
C GLN A 2 -32.96 56.54 19.79
N TRP A 3 -32.05 55.62 19.93
CA TRP A 3 -32.33 54.26 20.38
C TRP A 3 -31.86 54.15 21.82
N GLU A 4 -32.79 53.99 22.71
CA GLU A 4 -32.56 53.73 24.12
C GLU A 4 -32.06 52.29 24.34
N SER A 5 -31.07 52.17 25.22
CA SER A 5 -30.45 50.90 25.63
C SER A 5 -31.24 50.34 26.83
N ASP A 6 -31.95 49.25 26.62
CA ASP A 6 -32.51 48.46 27.73
C ASP A 6 -31.45 47.54 28.31
N THR A 7 -31.01 47.87 29.51
CA THR A 7 -30.14 47.00 30.34
C THR A 7 -31.02 46.06 31.15
N VAL A 8 -30.92 44.77 30.88
CA VAL A 8 -31.47 43.68 31.69
C VAL A 8 -30.50 43.37 32.86
N PRO A 9 -30.96 43.33 34.12
CA PRO A 9 -30.10 43.02 35.24
C PRO A 9 -29.78 41.52 35.29
N LEU A 10 -28.49 41.19 35.30
CA LEU A 10 -27.96 39.84 35.56
C LEU A 10 -28.20 39.47 37.03
N GLY A 11 -29.26 38.70 37.27
CA GLY A 11 -29.49 38.02 38.56
C GLY A 11 -28.39 37.01 38.85
N GLY A 12 -27.88 37.02 40.08
CA GLY A 12 -26.73 36.27 40.55
C GLY A 12 -26.84 34.76 40.36
N ILE A 13 -25.88 34.23 39.64
CA ILE A 13 -25.54 32.81 39.66
C ILE A 13 -24.52 32.61 40.76
N MET A 14 -24.93 31.98 41.85
CA MET A 14 -24.07 31.56 42.94
C MET A 14 -22.98 30.64 42.36
N ARG A 15 -21.72 30.96 42.65
CA ARG A 15 -20.56 30.10 42.40
C ARG A 15 -20.77 28.80 43.17
N LYS A 16 -21.16 27.73 42.50
CA LYS A 16 -20.99 26.37 43.02
C LYS A 16 -19.53 26.02 42.96
N ASP A 17 -19.06 25.58 44.10
CA ASP A 17 -17.71 25.14 44.40
C ASP A 17 -17.25 24.11 43.35
N LEU A 18 -16.21 24.45 42.59
CA LEU A 18 -15.61 23.59 41.57
C LEU A 18 -14.59 22.59 42.16
N SER A 19 -14.45 22.54 43.47
CA SER A 19 -13.50 21.66 44.18
C SER A 19 -13.94 20.20 44.26
N ALA A 20 -15.17 19.85 43.82
CA ALA A 20 -15.69 18.48 43.84
C ALA A 20 -15.55 17.71 42.50
N ILE A 21 -14.79 18.24 41.52
CA ILE A 21 -14.61 17.59 40.21
C ILE A 21 -13.18 17.00 40.06
N TYR A 22 -12.35 17.07 41.06
CA TYR A 22 -11.12 16.26 41.12
C TYR A 22 -11.49 14.88 41.64
N LEU A 23 -11.91 14.02 40.70
CA LEU A 23 -12.01 12.58 40.91
C LEU A 23 -10.61 12.01 41.06
N GLU A 24 -10.51 11.12 42.01
CA GLU A 24 -9.35 10.35 42.41
C GLU A 24 -8.55 9.83 41.21
N GLU A 25 -7.25 10.06 41.23
CA GLU A 25 -6.24 9.43 40.39
C GLU A 25 -6.16 7.94 40.75
N ASP A 26 -7.02 7.09 40.19
CA ASP A 26 -6.80 5.64 40.15
C ASP A 26 -7.67 4.87 39.14
N ASP A 27 -8.15 5.51 38.11
CA ASP A 27 -8.61 4.80 36.92
C ASP A 27 -7.59 5.00 35.79
N ALA A 28 -6.60 4.13 35.74
CA ALA A 28 -5.79 3.95 34.56
C ALA A 28 -6.73 3.71 33.38
N GLU A 29 -6.92 4.75 32.60
CA GLU A 29 -7.83 4.86 31.47
C GLU A 29 -7.56 3.67 30.52
N ARG A 30 -8.33 2.60 30.69
CA ARG A 30 -8.38 1.53 29.71
C ARG A 30 -8.92 2.14 28.46
N ALA A 31 -8.01 2.42 27.51
CA ALA A 31 -8.37 2.72 26.15
C ALA A 31 -9.45 1.73 25.71
N PRO A 32 -10.55 2.17 25.07
CA PRO A 32 -11.59 1.26 24.63
C PRO A 32 -10.94 0.14 23.81
N PRO A 33 -11.29 -1.12 24.03
CA PRO A 33 -10.68 -2.23 23.33
C PRO A 33 -10.81 -1.99 21.83
N VAL A 34 -9.69 -1.95 21.13
CA VAL A 34 -9.68 -2.02 19.67
C VAL A 34 -10.38 -3.33 19.34
N VAL A 35 -11.61 -3.23 18.84
CA VAL A 35 -12.39 -4.41 18.44
C VAL A 35 -11.72 -5.01 17.22
N THR A 36 -10.74 -5.86 17.46
CA THR A 36 -10.10 -6.66 16.43
C THR A 36 -11.12 -7.71 16.00
N ARG A 37 -11.83 -7.44 14.92
CA ARG A 37 -12.60 -8.46 14.24
C ARG A 37 -11.61 -9.53 13.75
N LYS A 38 -11.82 -10.80 14.14
CA LYS A 38 -11.00 -11.92 13.64
C LYS A 38 -10.84 -11.80 12.13
N PRO A 39 -9.61 -11.86 11.57
CA PRO A 39 -9.42 -11.80 10.14
C PRO A 39 -10.22 -12.93 9.50
N ARG A 40 -11.09 -12.58 8.57
CA ARG A 40 -11.71 -13.58 7.69
C ARG A 40 -10.57 -14.18 6.86
N GLY A 41 -10.38 -15.48 6.89
CA GLY A 41 -9.42 -16.19 6.06
C GLY A 41 -9.61 -15.84 4.58
N GLY A 42 -8.82 -14.89 4.06
CA GLY A 42 -8.91 -14.35 2.71
C GLY A 42 -7.59 -13.72 2.31
N LYS A 43 -7.45 -13.38 1.02
CA LYS A 43 -6.27 -12.70 0.48
C LYS A 43 -6.02 -11.40 1.23
N LYS A 44 -4.75 -11.17 1.62
CA LYS A 44 -4.30 -9.97 2.33
C LYS A 44 -4.01 -8.84 1.35
N ILE A 45 -4.53 -7.65 1.62
CA ILE A 45 -4.24 -6.42 0.89
C ILE A 45 -4.28 -5.24 1.85
N VAL A 46 -3.25 -4.41 1.80
CA VAL A 46 -3.17 -3.18 2.62
C VAL A 46 -3.91 -2.04 1.91
N PHE A 47 -3.55 -1.81 0.66
CA PHE A 47 -4.11 -0.76 -0.22
C PHE A 47 -3.98 -1.17 -1.69
N GLY A 48 -4.70 -0.47 -2.55
CA GLY A 48 -4.54 -0.59 -4.00
C GLY A 48 -3.17 -0.05 -4.46
N TRP A 49 -2.60 -0.70 -5.46
CA TRP A 49 -1.35 -0.29 -6.10
C TRP A 49 -1.50 -0.35 -7.61
N TYR A 50 -0.96 0.64 -8.33
CA TYR A 50 -1.01 0.60 -9.79
C TYR A 50 -0.17 -0.58 -10.30
N GLY A 51 -0.73 -1.39 -11.17
CA GLY A 51 -0.08 -2.64 -11.62
C GLY A 51 -0.07 -3.77 -10.59
N GLY A 52 -0.60 -3.54 -9.37
CA GLY A 52 -0.56 -4.51 -8.28
C GLY A 52 -1.20 -5.86 -8.61
N LYS A 53 -0.56 -6.94 -8.19
CA LYS A 53 -0.88 -8.32 -8.57
C LYS A 53 -2.00 -8.99 -7.78
N PHE A 54 -2.71 -8.24 -6.91
CA PHE A 54 -3.75 -8.83 -6.06
C PHE A 54 -4.83 -9.61 -6.82
N SER A 55 -5.25 -9.11 -7.98
CA SER A 55 -6.25 -9.79 -8.82
C SER A 55 -5.67 -10.94 -9.65
N HIS A 56 -4.35 -11.13 -9.65
CA HIS A 56 -3.64 -12.17 -10.41
C HIS A 56 -3.02 -13.24 -9.51
N LEU A 57 -3.22 -13.16 -8.18
CA LEU A 57 -2.58 -14.09 -7.22
C LEU A 57 -2.89 -15.56 -7.52
N ASP A 58 -4.13 -15.91 -7.88
CA ASP A 58 -4.49 -17.30 -8.17
C ASP A 58 -3.78 -17.88 -9.39
N TRP A 59 -3.45 -17.01 -10.35
CA TRP A 59 -2.69 -17.37 -11.54
C TRP A 59 -1.17 -17.36 -11.26
N LEU A 60 -0.69 -16.40 -10.47
CA LEU A 60 0.74 -16.15 -10.27
C LEU A 60 1.36 -17.08 -9.22
N LEU A 61 0.74 -17.23 -8.05
CA LEU A 61 1.32 -17.96 -6.92
C LEU A 61 1.71 -19.41 -7.26
N PRO A 62 0.92 -20.20 -8.04
CA PRO A 62 1.31 -21.55 -8.43
C PRO A 62 2.56 -21.64 -9.31
N GLN A 63 2.98 -20.51 -9.93
CA GLN A 63 4.18 -20.46 -10.78
C GLN A 63 5.46 -20.16 -9.97
N LEU A 64 5.33 -19.68 -8.74
CA LEU A 64 6.45 -19.30 -7.88
C LEU A 64 6.83 -20.47 -6.98
N PRO A 65 7.96 -21.17 -7.24
CA PRO A 65 8.37 -22.32 -6.43
C PRO A 65 8.74 -21.91 -5.00
N GLU A 66 8.84 -22.88 -4.12
CA GLU A 66 9.49 -22.72 -2.82
C GLU A 66 10.93 -22.31 -2.99
N SER A 67 11.44 -21.50 -2.07
CA SER A 67 12.81 -21.01 -2.05
C SER A 67 13.26 -20.77 -0.61
N HIS A 68 14.56 -20.86 -0.37
CA HIS A 68 15.13 -20.51 0.93
C HIS A 68 15.01 -19.00 1.17
N HIS A 69 15.31 -18.21 0.13
CA HIS A 69 15.14 -16.76 0.14
C HIS A 69 14.14 -16.33 -0.95
N TYR A 70 13.15 -15.55 -0.57
CA TYR A 70 12.20 -14.91 -1.49
C TYR A 70 12.40 -13.40 -1.47
N CYS A 71 12.63 -12.79 -2.64
CA CYS A 71 12.91 -11.37 -2.76
C CYS A 71 11.99 -10.71 -3.80
N GLU A 72 11.33 -9.63 -3.41
CA GLU A 72 10.57 -8.74 -4.32
C GLU A 72 11.31 -7.41 -4.49
N PRO A 73 12.10 -7.21 -5.57
CA PRO A 73 12.81 -5.95 -5.85
C PRO A 73 11.90 -4.77 -6.20
N PHE A 74 10.65 -5.04 -6.63
CA PHE A 74 9.59 -4.08 -6.98
C PHE A 74 8.31 -4.46 -6.25
N ALA A 75 8.29 -4.36 -4.94
CA ALA A 75 7.24 -4.96 -4.14
C ALA A 75 5.94 -4.15 -4.06
N GLY A 76 5.99 -2.82 -4.22
CA GLY A 76 4.82 -1.95 -4.16
C GLY A 76 3.95 -2.20 -2.94
N SER A 77 2.71 -2.67 -3.15
CA SER A 77 1.79 -3.03 -2.06
C SER A 77 2.08 -4.37 -1.38
N ALA A 78 3.19 -5.04 -1.71
CA ALA A 78 3.55 -6.38 -1.21
C ALA A 78 2.48 -7.46 -1.45
N ALA A 79 1.66 -7.31 -2.49
CA ALA A 79 0.51 -8.20 -2.70
C ALA A 79 0.91 -9.67 -2.84
N VAL A 80 2.05 -9.97 -3.46
CA VAL A 80 2.52 -11.36 -3.65
C VAL A 80 3.17 -11.86 -2.37
N LEU A 81 4.11 -11.13 -1.77
CA LEU A 81 4.79 -11.46 -0.53
C LEU A 81 3.80 -11.76 0.62
N LEU A 82 2.75 -10.94 0.75
CA LEU A 82 1.76 -11.09 1.82
C LEU A 82 0.85 -12.33 1.64
N ASN A 83 0.72 -12.85 0.42
CA ASN A 83 -0.23 -13.92 0.10
C ASN A 83 0.43 -15.25 -0.29
N ARG A 84 1.75 -15.30 -0.48
CA ARG A 84 2.45 -16.58 -0.66
C ARG A 84 2.81 -17.20 0.69
N ALA A 85 3.07 -18.53 0.69
CA ALA A 85 3.66 -19.21 1.84
C ALA A 85 5.01 -18.56 2.19
N PRO A 86 5.30 -18.31 3.48
CA PRO A 86 6.55 -17.69 3.89
C PRO A 86 7.78 -18.53 3.54
N SER A 87 8.83 -17.89 3.03
CA SER A 87 10.17 -18.46 2.94
C SER A 87 10.95 -18.29 4.25
N PRO A 88 12.00 -19.07 4.52
CA PRO A 88 12.87 -18.86 5.68
C PRO A 88 13.45 -17.44 5.74
N VAL A 89 13.86 -16.89 4.60
CA VAL A 89 14.32 -15.51 4.44
C VAL A 89 13.42 -14.81 3.43
N GLU A 90 13.02 -13.57 3.72
CA GLU A 90 12.18 -12.75 2.81
C GLU A 90 12.66 -11.32 2.78
N THR A 91 12.71 -10.74 1.57
CA THR A 91 13.09 -9.34 1.36
C THR A 91 12.02 -8.62 0.54
N TYR A 92 11.53 -7.54 1.11
CA TYR A 92 10.72 -6.51 0.45
C TYR A 92 11.61 -5.36 0.05
N ASN A 93 11.54 -4.91 -1.19
CA ASN A 93 12.18 -3.69 -1.64
C ASN A 93 11.26 -2.90 -2.56
N ASP A 94 11.33 -1.59 -2.47
CA ASP A 94 10.77 -0.68 -3.46
C ASP A 94 11.62 0.58 -3.54
N ILE A 95 11.62 1.24 -4.70
CA ILE A 95 12.31 2.51 -4.88
C ILE A 95 11.52 3.69 -4.29
N ASP A 96 10.18 3.56 -4.16
CA ASP A 96 9.32 4.56 -3.56
C ASP A 96 9.50 4.59 -2.03
N GLY A 97 10.26 5.56 -1.55
CA GLY A 97 10.53 5.73 -0.12
C GLY A 97 9.28 5.98 0.73
N GLU A 98 8.16 6.42 0.16
CA GLU A 98 6.91 6.61 0.92
C GLU A 98 6.23 5.28 1.24
N VAL A 99 6.16 4.36 0.27
CA VAL A 99 5.61 3.02 0.52
C VAL A 99 6.53 2.20 1.42
N VAL A 100 7.85 2.32 1.24
CA VAL A 100 8.84 1.68 2.12
C VAL A 100 8.72 2.20 3.55
N ASN A 101 8.61 3.53 3.74
CA ASN A 101 8.38 4.12 5.06
C ASN A 101 7.10 3.58 5.72
N PHE A 102 6.01 3.46 4.95
CA PHE A 102 4.76 2.90 5.47
C PHE A 102 4.96 1.47 6.00
N PHE A 103 5.58 0.58 5.22
CA PHE A 103 5.79 -0.81 5.64
C PHE A 103 6.80 -0.94 6.78
N ARG A 104 7.84 -0.09 6.82
CA ARG A 104 8.78 -0.05 7.94
C ARG A 104 8.08 0.35 9.23
N VAL A 105 7.30 1.43 9.21
CA VAL A 105 6.53 1.89 10.38
C VAL A 105 5.51 0.85 10.80
N LEU A 106 4.80 0.22 9.86
CA LEU A 106 3.83 -0.84 10.17
C LEU A 106 4.49 -2.06 10.82
N ARG A 107 5.73 -2.40 10.46
CA ARG A 107 6.49 -3.48 11.08
C ARG A 107 7.02 -3.11 12.48
N ASP A 108 7.58 -1.90 12.61
CA ASP A 108 8.37 -1.48 13.78
C ASP A 108 7.51 -0.82 14.87
N GLN A 109 6.36 -0.25 14.50
CA GLN A 109 5.44 0.49 15.38
C GLN A 109 3.97 0.13 15.04
N PRO A 110 3.58 -1.17 15.09
CA PRO A 110 2.28 -1.62 14.59
C PRO A 110 1.10 -1.06 15.37
N GLU A 111 1.19 -0.93 16.69
CA GLU A 111 0.13 -0.40 17.54
C GLU A 111 -0.06 1.10 17.31
N GLU A 112 1.03 1.85 17.24
CA GLU A 112 1.02 3.31 17.07
C GLU A 112 0.43 3.69 15.70
N ILE A 113 0.87 3.02 14.62
CA ILE A 113 0.32 3.31 13.28
C ILE A 113 -1.13 2.86 13.14
N ALA A 114 -1.50 1.70 13.69
CA ALA A 114 -2.88 1.23 13.68
C ALA A 114 -3.79 2.20 14.47
N ARG A 115 -3.35 2.67 15.64
CA ARG A 115 -4.05 3.66 16.44
C ARG A 115 -4.18 4.99 15.71
N ALA A 116 -3.08 5.52 15.15
CA ALA A 116 -3.09 6.77 14.41
C ALA A 116 -4.06 6.75 13.22
N ILE A 117 -4.09 5.64 12.47
CA ILE A 117 -5.01 5.45 11.35
C ILE A 117 -6.45 5.27 11.85
N ALA A 118 -6.67 4.49 12.90
CA ALA A 118 -8.01 4.23 13.45
C ALA A 118 -8.69 5.52 13.94
N LEU A 119 -7.92 6.43 14.53
CA LEU A 119 -8.39 7.74 15.00
C LEU A 119 -8.51 8.79 13.88
N THR A 120 -8.01 8.49 12.67
CA THR A 120 -8.13 9.40 11.53
C THR A 120 -9.51 9.28 10.88
N PRO A 121 -10.30 10.38 10.83
CA PRO A 121 -11.60 10.32 10.20
C PRO A 121 -11.51 10.15 8.69
N PHE A 122 -12.55 9.55 8.09
CA PHE A 122 -12.72 9.59 6.64
C PHE A 122 -13.21 10.98 6.24
N SER A 123 -12.30 11.93 6.08
CA SER A 123 -12.61 13.33 5.81
C SER A 123 -11.82 13.90 4.65
N ARG A 124 -12.42 14.87 3.97
CA ARG A 124 -11.78 15.59 2.87
C ARG A 124 -10.60 16.42 3.35
N GLU A 125 -10.68 16.97 4.55
CA GLU A 125 -9.63 17.77 5.15
C GLU A 125 -8.37 16.93 5.42
N GLU A 126 -8.52 15.77 6.05
CA GLU A 126 -7.42 14.79 6.22
C GLU A 126 -6.79 14.37 4.89
N PHE A 127 -7.63 14.15 3.88
CA PHE A 127 -7.15 13.82 2.55
C PHE A 127 -6.35 14.97 1.93
N TYR A 128 -6.79 16.21 2.10
CA TYR A 128 -6.08 17.39 1.59
C TYR A 128 -4.76 17.61 2.32
N LEU A 129 -4.75 17.44 3.65
CA LEU A 129 -3.53 17.47 4.45
C LEU A 129 -2.53 16.40 3.98
N ALA A 130 -3.02 15.20 3.70
CA ALA A 130 -2.19 14.09 3.24
C ALA A 130 -1.57 14.33 1.84
N ILE A 131 -2.20 15.14 0.98
CA ILE A 131 -1.69 15.49 -0.36
C ILE A 131 -0.74 16.71 -0.31
N ASN A 132 -1.18 17.80 0.34
CA ASN A 132 -0.52 19.09 0.25
C ASN A 132 0.32 19.43 1.49
N GLY A 133 0.18 18.66 2.58
CA GLY A 133 0.91 18.94 3.80
C GLY A 133 2.43 18.81 3.59
N SER A 134 3.20 19.78 4.13
CA SER A 134 4.65 19.67 4.14
C SER A 134 5.10 18.33 4.71
N ILE A 135 6.11 17.71 4.12
CA ILE A 135 6.79 16.52 4.65
C ILE A 135 8.06 16.90 5.45
N LYS A 136 8.44 18.18 5.48
CA LYS A 136 9.54 18.66 6.31
C LYS A 136 9.12 18.56 7.77
N ASP A 137 10.00 18.08 8.60
CA ASP A 137 9.80 17.94 10.06
C ASP A 137 8.62 17.04 10.48
N VAL A 138 8.15 16.19 9.55
CA VAL A 138 7.08 15.24 9.81
C VAL A 138 7.69 13.88 10.19
N THR A 139 7.23 13.31 11.30
CA THR A 139 7.71 12.01 11.77
C THR A 139 7.44 10.89 10.75
N PRO A 140 8.25 9.81 10.75
CA PRO A 140 7.98 8.63 9.92
C PRO A 140 6.57 8.07 10.11
N LEU A 141 6.07 8.07 11.35
CA LEU A 141 4.71 7.63 11.69
C LEU A 141 3.64 8.48 10.99
N GLU A 142 3.74 9.80 11.07
CA GLU A 142 2.77 10.71 10.43
C GLU A 142 2.86 10.65 8.91
N ARG A 143 4.06 10.49 8.33
CA ARG A 143 4.23 10.24 6.88
C ARG A 143 3.53 8.95 6.47
N ALA A 144 3.67 7.88 7.25
CA ALA A 144 3.01 6.59 6.99
C ALA A 144 1.48 6.71 7.10
N ARG A 145 0.96 7.44 8.10
CA ARG A 145 -0.47 7.74 8.23
C ARG A 145 -1.00 8.50 7.00
N ARG A 146 -0.32 9.57 6.59
CA ARG A 146 -0.70 10.35 5.39
C ARG A 146 -0.63 9.51 4.11
N PHE A 147 0.37 8.65 3.98
CA PHE A 147 0.45 7.72 2.85
C PHE A 147 -0.79 6.80 2.80
N PHE A 148 -1.18 6.22 3.92
CA PHE A 148 -2.36 5.35 4.00
C PHE A 148 -3.65 6.12 3.69
N VAL A 149 -3.81 7.36 4.17
CA VAL A 149 -4.93 8.25 3.83
C VAL A 149 -5.00 8.46 2.31
N ARG A 150 -3.88 8.81 1.66
CA ARG A 150 -3.84 8.95 0.19
C ARG A 150 -4.25 7.66 -0.51
N ALA A 151 -3.72 6.52 -0.09
CA ALA A 151 -4.00 5.23 -0.71
C ALA A 151 -5.46 4.78 -0.53
N ARG A 152 -6.06 5.02 0.64
CA ARG A 152 -7.38 4.46 0.99
C ARG A 152 -8.55 5.43 0.80
N GLN A 153 -8.29 6.74 0.82
CA GLN A 153 -9.32 7.76 0.61
C GLN A 153 -9.34 8.33 -0.82
N THR A 154 -8.42 7.95 -1.69
CA THR A 154 -8.49 8.26 -3.13
C THR A 154 -9.52 7.38 -3.83
N ARG A 155 -10.30 7.95 -4.77
CA ARG A 155 -11.31 7.23 -5.58
C ARG A 155 -10.71 6.05 -6.33
N THR A 156 -9.50 6.19 -6.85
CA THR A 156 -8.77 5.15 -7.56
C THR A 156 -8.15 4.10 -6.64
N GLY A 157 -8.01 4.40 -5.34
CA GLY A 157 -7.27 3.55 -4.40
C GLY A 157 -5.75 3.55 -4.63
N LEU A 158 -5.22 4.57 -5.32
CA LEU A 158 -3.82 4.67 -5.73
C LEU A 158 -3.18 5.91 -5.12
N ALA A 159 -2.28 5.72 -4.14
CA ALA A 159 -1.61 6.83 -3.45
C ALA A 159 -0.82 7.73 -4.41
N GLN A 160 -0.13 7.14 -5.39
CA GLN A 160 0.73 7.85 -6.35
C GLN A 160 -0.04 8.80 -7.26
N THR A 161 -1.31 8.54 -7.52
CA THR A 161 -2.17 9.36 -8.38
C THR A 161 -3.17 10.21 -7.61
N ALA A 162 -3.01 10.29 -6.29
CA ALA A 162 -3.89 11.07 -5.43
C ALA A 162 -3.78 12.57 -5.75
N THR A 163 -4.91 13.20 -6.05
CA THR A 163 -5.03 14.64 -6.26
C THR A 163 -6.27 15.15 -5.52
N LEU A 164 -6.34 16.45 -5.24
CA LEU A 164 -7.45 17.05 -4.49
C LEU A 164 -8.83 16.70 -5.05
N GLY A 165 -8.97 16.62 -6.38
CA GLY A 165 -10.22 16.26 -7.05
C GLY A 165 -10.59 14.78 -6.98
N ARG A 166 -9.72 13.92 -6.46
CA ARG A 166 -9.92 12.46 -6.45
C ARG A 166 -10.32 11.88 -5.09
N TRP A 167 -10.73 12.69 -4.14
CA TRP A 167 -11.26 12.15 -2.89
C TRP A 167 -12.47 11.25 -3.14
N ALA A 168 -12.47 10.08 -2.52
CA ALA A 168 -13.54 9.10 -2.67
C ALA A 168 -14.75 9.51 -1.84
N ASN A 169 -15.76 10.05 -2.49
CA ASN A 169 -17.08 10.30 -1.88
C ASN A 169 -18.08 9.25 -2.36
N CYS A 170 -19.14 9.05 -1.58
CA CYS A 170 -20.20 8.10 -1.90
C CYS A 170 -21.56 8.74 -1.59
N LYS A 171 -22.50 8.72 -2.58
CA LYS A 171 -23.86 9.21 -2.40
C LYS A 171 -24.86 8.08 -2.14
N ASN A 172 -24.75 6.99 -2.89
CA ASN A 172 -25.83 5.99 -3.00
C ASN A 172 -25.42 4.58 -2.57
N THR A 173 -24.11 4.30 -2.37
CA THR A 173 -23.66 2.97 -2.00
C THR A 173 -23.56 2.84 -0.49
N SER A 174 -24.35 1.94 0.10
CA SER A 174 -24.25 1.58 1.52
C SER A 174 -23.69 0.17 1.67
N ARG A 175 -22.93 -0.05 2.73
CA ARG A 175 -22.40 -1.37 3.11
C ARG A 175 -22.36 -1.44 4.63
N SER A 176 -22.98 -2.48 5.20
CA SER A 176 -23.05 -2.68 6.65
C SER A 176 -23.65 -1.44 7.39
N GLY A 177 -24.70 -0.83 6.81
CA GLY A 177 -25.39 0.32 7.41
C GLY A 177 -24.65 1.67 7.31
N MET A 178 -23.53 1.75 6.59
CA MET A 178 -22.74 2.97 6.42
C MET A 178 -22.33 3.20 4.97
N SER A 179 -21.77 4.37 4.68
CA SER A 179 -21.19 4.67 3.37
C SER A 179 -20.17 3.60 2.95
N GLY A 180 -20.27 3.12 1.71
CA GLY A 180 -19.40 2.07 1.19
C GLY A 180 -17.90 2.42 1.21
N VAL A 181 -17.55 3.72 1.12
CA VAL A 181 -16.15 4.17 1.21
C VAL A 181 -15.64 4.17 2.66
N VAL A 182 -16.51 4.54 3.63
CA VAL A 182 -16.17 4.48 5.06
C VAL A 182 -16.03 3.02 5.50
N SER A 183 -16.94 2.14 5.08
CA SER A 183 -16.83 0.69 5.37
C SER A 183 -15.53 0.09 4.85
N ARG A 184 -15.06 0.52 3.66
CA ARG A 184 -13.76 0.08 3.13
C ARG A 184 -12.57 0.65 3.90
N TRP A 185 -12.68 1.89 4.37
CA TRP A 185 -11.68 2.51 5.22
C TRP A 185 -11.49 1.71 6.51
N LEU A 186 -12.56 1.49 7.27
CA LEU A 186 -12.54 0.74 8.52
C LEU A 186 -12.03 -0.69 8.33
N GLY A 187 -12.50 -1.39 7.28
CA GLY A 187 -11.99 -2.73 6.97
C GLY A 187 -10.50 -2.78 6.60
N GLY A 188 -9.93 -1.65 6.13
CA GLY A 188 -8.48 -1.53 5.91
C GLY A 188 -7.70 -1.39 7.22
N VAL A 189 -8.27 -0.69 8.20
CA VAL A 189 -7.68 -0.55 9.54
C VAL A 189 -7.64 -1.91 10.25
N ASP A 190 -8.75 -2.65 10.23
CA ASP A 190 -8.87 -3.96 10.88
C ASP A 190 -7.83 -4.98 10.38
N GLY A 191 -7.33 -4.84 9.15
CA GLY A 191 -6.36 -5.75 8.54
C GLY A 191 -4.90 -5.48 8.91
N LEU A 192 -4.56 -4.33 9.49
CA LEU A 192 -3.17 -3.89 9.66
C LEU A 192 -2.36 -4.81 10.59
N GLY A 193 -2.95 -5.27 11.70
CA GLY A 193 -2.27 -6.15 12.65
C GLY A 193 -1.76 -7.45 12.02
N ALA A 194 -2.60 -8.14 11.23
CA ALA A 194 -2.21 -9.38 10.56
C ALA A 194 -1.14 -9.18 9.48
N ILE A 195 -1.02 -7.95 8.95
CA ILE A 195 0.02 -7.59 8.00
C ILE A 195 1.31 -7.26 8.72
N ALA A 196 1.25 -6.52 9.83
CA ALA A 196 2.41 -6.23 10.68
C ALA A 196 3.08 -7.54 11.17
N GLU A 197 2.28 -8.49 11.67
CA GLU A 197 2.76 -9.81 12.05
C GLU A 197 3.48 -10.52 10.89
N ARG A 198 2.91 -10.46 9.66
CA ARG A 198 3.53 -11.05 8.48
C ARG A 198 4.86 -10.38 8.11
N LEU A 199 4.96 -9.05 8.30
CA LEU A 199 6.15 -8.26 7.99
C LEU A 199 7.25 -8.39 9.04
N ALA A 200 6.95 -8.79 10.28
CA ALA A 200 7.93 -8.92 11.36
C ALA A 200 9.12 -9.82 11.01
N ARG A 201 8.94 -10.75 10.07
CA ARG A 201 9.98 -11.66 9.57
C ARG A 201 10.59 -11.24 8.22
N THR A 202 10.25 -10.05 7.69
CA THR A 202 10.65 -9.58 6.36
C THR A 202 11.72 -8.49 6.50
N GLN A 203 12.80 -8.62 5.75
CA GLN A 203 13.79 -7.56 5.56
C GLN A 203 13.17 -6.49 4.66
N ILE A 204 13.32 -5.21 5.03
CA ILE A 204 12.76 -4.08 4.27
C ILE A 204 13.90 -3.20 3.79
N GLU A 205 14.03 -3.10 2.47
CA GLU A 205 15.03 -2.31 1.74
C GLU A 205 14.38 -1.14 1.00
N ASN A 206 15.19 -0.13 0.66
CA ASN A 206 14.79 0.98 -0.20
C ASN A 206 15.96 1.35 -1.11
N ARG A 207 16.17 0.54 -2.14
CA ARG A 207 17.33 0.64 -3.05
C ARG A 207 16.92 0.38 -4.50
N PRO A 208 17.77 0.77 -5.48
CA PRO A 208 17.57 0.34 -6.86
C PRO A 208 17.46 -1.18 -6.96
N ALA A 209 16.49 -1.67 -7.74
CA ALA A 209 16.19 -3.10 -7.83
C ALA A 209 17.37 -3.95 -8.30
N VAL A 210 18.19 -3.43 -9.23
CA VAL A 210 19.38 -4.13 -9.74
C VAL A 210 20.42 -4.33 -8.62
N ASP A 211 20.53 -3.38 -7.69
CA ASP A 211 21.46 -3.51 -6.55
C ASP A 211 20.96 -4.58 -5.57
N ILE A 212 19.65 -4.65 -5.35
CA ILE A 212 19.01 -5.69 -4.53
C ILE A 212 19.21 -7.08 -5.15
N ILE A 213 19.03 -7.20 -6.47
CA ILE A 213 19.24 -8.46 -7.19
C ILE A 213 20.70 -8.92 -7.02
N ARG A 214 21.68 -8.03 -7.20
CA ARG A 214 23.09 -8.34 -7.01
C ARG A 214 23.44 -8.72 -5.57
N LEU A 215 22.86 -8.00 -4.60
CA LEU A 215 23.13 -8.19 -3.17
C LEU A 215 22.65 -9.55 -2.66
N TYR A 216 21.47 -9.98 -3.12
CA TYR A 216 20.80 -11.17 -2.61
C TYR A 216 20.86 -12.37 -3.58
N ASP A 217 21.69 -12.31 -4.62
CA ASP A 217 21.85 -13.43 -5.58
C ASP A 217 22.53 -14.63 -4.93
N ASP A 218 21.77 -15.70 -4.80
CA ASP A 218 22.21 -17.00 -4.29
C ASP A 218 21.42 -18.11 -4.98
N PRO A 219 21.95 -19.33 -5.17
CA PRO A 219 21.20 -20.45 -5.76
C PRO A 219 19.87 -20.77 -5.07
N GLY A 220 19.75 -20.45 -3.78
CA GLY A 220 18.52 -20.62 -2.99
C GLY A 220 17.55 -19.45 -3.08
N THR A 221 17.88 -18.37 -3.83
CA THR A 221 17.02 -17.17 -3.94
C THR A 221 16.07 -17.28 -5.12
N LEU A 222 14.81 -16.90 -4.88
CA LEU A 222 13.79 -16.60 -5.90
C LEU A 222 13.49 -15.11 -5.92
N PHE A 223 13.80 -14.46 -7.02
CA PHE A 223 13.38 -13.08 -7.29
C PHE A 223 12.03 -13.07 -8.01
N TYR A 224 11.06 -12.32 -7.48
CA TYR A 224 9.86 -11.98 -8.21
C TYR A 224 9.90 -10.49 -8.56
N CYS A 225 10.01 -10.18 -9.84
CA CYS A 225 10.12 -8.83 -10.37
C CYS A 225 8.80 -8.39 -11.02
N ASP A 226 8.26 -7.26 -10.56
CA ASP A 226 7.07 -6.62 -11.12
C ASP A 226 7.38 -5.14 -11.41
N PRO A 227 8.30 -4.86 -12.37
CA PRO A 227 8.72 -3.50 -12.67
C PRO A 227 7.59 -2.69 -13.31
N PRO A 228 7.67 -1.34 -13.33
CA PRO A 228 6.84 -0.53 -14.20
C PRO A 228 6.91 -1.03 -15.65
N TYR A 229 5.75 -1.31 -16.27
CA TYR A 229 5.73 -1.96 -17.58
C TYR A 229 6.18 -1.01 -18.70
N VAL A 230 6.72 -1.57 -19.77
CA VAL A 230 7.21 -0.85 -20.95
C VAL A 230 6.14 0.10 -21.50
N HIS A 231 6.52 1.35 -21.78
CA HIS A 231 5.59 2.43 -22.18
C HIS A 231 4.72 2.08 -23.39
N GLU A 232 5.30 1.44 -24.40
CA GLU A 232 4.60 1.07 -25.65
C GLU A 232 3.44 0.08 -25.41
N THR A 233 3.50 -0.69 -24.34
CA THR A 233 2.49 -1.69 -23.99
C THR A 233 1.37 -1.13 -23.12
N ARG A 234 1.50 0.12 -22.64
CA ARG A 234 0.56 0.77 -21.71
C ARG A 234 -0.33 1.79 -22.42
N GLY A 235 -1.48 2.11 -21.83
CA GLY A 235 -2.38 3.18 -22.31
C GLY A 235 -2.22 4.49 -21.58
N ASP A 236 -1.52 4.52 -20.43
CA ASP A 236 -1.24 5.72 -19.65
C ASP A 236 0.25 5.74 -19.35
N SER A 237 0.95 6.71 -19.93
CA SER A 237 2.39 6.87 -19.81
C SER A 237 2.83 7.55 -18.49
N LYS A 238 1.88 8.03 -17.67
CA LYS A 238 2.16 8.75 -16.42
C LYS A 238 1.54 8.05 -15.20
N ALA A 239 1.30 6.75 -15.31
CA ALA A 239 0.55 6.02 -14.29
C ALA A 239 1.36 5.63 -13.07
N TYR A 240 2.68 5.48 -13.20
CA TYR A 240 3.59 5.17 -12.09
C TYR A 240 4.21 6.44 -11.52
N GLY A 241 4.43 6.46 -10.20
CA GLY A 241 5.19 7.53 -9.55
C GLY A 241 6.69 7.49 -9.93
N PHE A 242 7.19 6.28 -10.21
CA PHE A 242 8.53 6.00 -10.73
C PHE A 242 8.37 5.18 -12.01
N GLU A 243 8.77 5.75 -13.12
CA GLU A 243 8.71 5.12 -14.44
C GLU A 243 10.05 4.45 -14.75
N MET A 244 10.04 3.39 -15.58
CA MET A 244 11.23 2.75 -16.14
C MET A 244 11.30 3.00 -17.63
N ILE A 245 12.46 3.48 -18.11
CA ILE A 245 12.77 3.60 -19.53
C ILE A 245 13.30 2.28 -20.09
N ASN A 246 13.36 2.15 -21.42
CA ASN A 246 13.79 0.91 -22.07
C ASN A 246 15.22 0.49 -21.66
N ASP A 247 16.14 1.44 -21.46
CA ASP A 247 17.51 1.14 -21.00
C ASP A 247 17.55 0.52 -19.62
N GLU A 248 16.66 0.94 -18.71
CA GLU A 248 16.54 0.35 -17.37
C GLU A 248 15.95 -1.07 -17.43
N HIS A 249 15.02 -1.34 -18.35
CA HIS A 249 14.55 -2.70 -18.63
C HIS A 249 15.67 -3.59 -19.17
N ILE A 250 16.54 -3.06 -20.05
CA ILE A 250 17.71 -3.78 -20.56
C ILE A 250 18.68 -4.08 -19.40
N GLN A 251 19.00 -3.10 -18.55
CA GLN A 251 19.88 -3.29 -17.39
C GLN A 251 19.32 -4.34 -16.41
N LEU A 252 18.02 -4.31 -16.15
CA LEU A 252 17.35 -5.32 -15.33
C LEU A 252 17.48 -6.71 -15.95
N ALA A 253 17.19 -6.85 -17.24
CA ALA A 253 17.30 -8.13 -17.94
C ALA A 253 18.74 -8.67 -17.91
N VAL A 254 19.75 -7.83 -18.17
CA VAL A 254 21.18 -8.19 -18.08
C VAL A 254 21.55 -8.66 -16.66
N ALA A 255 21.03 -8.01 -15.63
CA ALA A 255 21.25 -8.43 -14.25
C ALA A 255 20.62 -9.80 -13.99
N LEU A 256 19.34 -9.99 -14.36
CA LEU A 256 18.60 -11.24 -14.14
C LEU A 256 19.14 -12.43 -14.96
N GLN A 257 19.76 -12.20 -16.12
CA GLN A 257 20.42 -13.25 -16.90
C GLN A 257 21.71 -13.80 -16.28
N LYS A 258 22.29 -13.06 -15.31
CA LYS A 258 23.57 -13.42 -14.68
C LYS A 258 23.43 -14.03 -13.30
N ILE A 259 22.22 -14.07 -12.74
CA ILE A 259 21.99 -14.59 -11.39
C ILE A 259 22.21 -16.10 -11.32
N LYS A 260 22.60 -16.55 -10.12
CA LYS A 260 22.66 -17.96 -9.74
C LYS A 260 21.31 -18.50 -9.31
N GLY A 261 20.47 -17.60 -8.81
CA GLY A 261 19.14 -17.90 -8.31
C GLY A 261 18.10 -18.05 -9.41
N LYS A 262 16.85 -18.14 -8.97
CA LYS A 262 15.67 -18.18 -9.83
C LYS A 262 15.06 -16.79 -9.96
N ALA A 263 14.52 -16.48 -11.14
CA ALA A 263 13.78 -15.24 -11.34
C ALA A 263 12.47 -15.48 -12.12
N ALA A 264 11.46 -14.77 -11.70
CA ALA A 264 10.18 -14.61 -12.41
C ALA A 264 9.92 -13.12 -12.61
N ILE A 265 9.60 -12.69 -13.82
CA ILE A 265 9.30 -11.29 -14.14
C ILE A 265 7.95 -11.16 -14.82
N SER A 266 7.11 -10.27 -14.28
CA SER A 266 5.81 -9.90 -14.86
C SER A 266 5.94 -8.80 -15.90
N GLY A 267 5.06 -8.83 -16.92
CA GLY A 267 4.96 -7.77 -17.92
C GLY A 267 3.84 -8.01 -18.89
N TYR A 268 3.60 -7.04 -19.78
CA TYR A 268 2.78 -7.27 -20.96
C TYR A 268 3.64 -7.79 -22.11
N ARG A 269 3.03 -8.63 -22.93
CA ARG A 269 3.66 -9.10 -24.15
C ARG A 269 4.01 -7.92 -25.07
N GLY A 270 5.23 -7.94 -25.63
CA GLY A 270 5.73 -6.95 -26.58
C GLY A 270 7.16 -7.29 -27.03
N ASP A 271 7.57 -6.72 -28.16
CA ASP A 271 8.85 -7.06 -28.83
C ASP A 271 10.06 -6.91 -27.91
N LEU A 272 10.10 -5.86 -27.09
CA LEU A 272 11.19 -5.64 -26.14
C LEU A 272 11.27 -6.78 -25.12
N MET A 273 10.16 -7.10 -24.44
CA MET A 273 10.12 -8.13 -23.40
C MET A 273 10.40 -9.52 -23.97
N ASP A 274 9.81 -9.86 -25.12
CA ASP A 274 10.03 -11.13 -25.81
C ASP A 274 11.50 -11.26 -26.28
N THR A 275 12.17 -10.15 -26.60
CA THR A 275 13.61 -10.14 -26.94
C THR A 275 14.48 -10.29 -25.70
N LEU A 276 14.22 -9.50 -24.64
CA LEU A 276 15.02 -9.49 -23.42
C LEU A 276 14.99 -10.82 -22.67
N TYR A 277 13.86 -11.50 -22.69
CA TYR A 277 13.67 -12.79 -21.99
C TYR A 277 13.53 -13.97 -22.96
N LYS A 278 14.15 -13.87 -24.15
CA LYS A 278 14.20 -14.96 -25.12
C LYS A 278 14.84 -16.20 -24.49
N GLY A 279 14.16 -17.34 -24.61
CA GLY A 279 14.63 -18.61 -24.04
C GLY A 279 14.14 -18.87 -22.62
N TRP A 280 13.53 -17.87 -21.94
CA TRP A 280 12.86 -18.09 -20.68
C TRP A 280 11.49 -18.76 -20.89
N ARG A 281 11.09 -19.59 -19.94
CA ARG A 281 9.73 -20.15 -19.93
C ARG A 281 8.72 -19.02 -19.74
N ARG A 282 7.74 -18.92 -20.63
CA ARG A 282 6.67 -17.92 -20.50
C ARG A 282 5.34 -18.59 -20.14
N PHE A 283 4.62 -17.97 -19.22
CA PHE A 283 3.28 -18.34 -18.81
C PHE A 283 2.34 -17.13 -18.96
N ASP A 284 1.32 -17.28 -19.77
CA ASP A 284 0.41 -16.19 -20.13
C ASP A 284 -0.88 -16.30 -19.29
N ALA A 285 -1.32 -15.19 -18.70
CA ALA A 285 -2.60 -15.13 -18.02
C ALA A 285 -3.76 -15.16 -19.04
N THR A 286 -4.92 -15.58 -18.58
CA THR A 286 -6.16 -15.42 -19.40
C THR A 286 -6.39 -13.93 -19.64
N PRO A 287 -6.59 -13.52 -20.92
CA PRO A 287 -6.81 -12.12 -21.26
C PRO A 287 -7.99 -11.54 -20.50
N LYS A 288 -7.80 -10.40 -19.87
CA LYS A 288 -8.88 -9.65 -19.22
C LYS A 288 -9.24 -8.45 -20.08
N HIS A 289 -10.53 -8.28 -20.36
CA HIS A 289 -11.03 -7.05 -20.98
C HIS A 289 -10.86 -5.88 -19.99
N ALA A 290 -9.98 -4.94 -20.30
CA ALA A 290 -9.93 -3.69 -19.58
C ALA A 290 -11.16 -2.85 -19.97
N HIS A 291 -12.01 -2.49 -18.98
CA HIS A 291 -13.26 -1.74 -19.22
C HIS A 291 -13.07 -0.37 -19.89
N SER A 292 -11.86 0.13 -20.01
CA SER A 292 -11.59 1.49 -20.52
C SER A 292 -10.78 1.57 -21.82
N ILE A 293 -10.24 0.45 -22.36
CA ILE A 293 -9.36 0.51 -23.54
C ILE A 293 -9.65 -0.68 -24.46
N LYS A 294 -9.84 -0.40 -25.77
CA LYS A 294 -10.11 -1.40 -26.82
C LYS A 294 -8.99 -2.41 -27.09
N LYS A 295 -7.82 -2.29 -26.43
CA LYS A 295 -6.71 -3.26 -26.59
C LYS A 295 -6.81 -4.33 -25.50
N ILE A 296 -6.89 -5.57 -25.92
CA ILE A 296 -6.72 -6.75 -25.06
C ILE A 296 -5.27 -6.72 -24.55
N ARG A 297 -5.08 -6.69 -23.24
CA ARG A 297 -3.77 -6.80 -22.60
C ARG A 297 -3.64 -8.17 -21.98
N GLN A 298 -2.55 -8.81 -22.29
CA GLN A 298 -2.23 -10.11 -21.76
C GLN A 298 -1.07 -9.98 -20.78
N GLU A 299 -1.33 -10.29 -19.54
CA GLU A 299 -0.31 -10.41 -18.49
C GLU A 299 0.51 -11.65 -18.76
N CYS A 300 1.81 -11.53 -18.73
CA CYS A 300 2.77 -12.61 -18.96
C CYS A 300 3.75 -12.70 -17.80
N LEU A 301 4.24 -13.90 -17.55
CA LEU A 301 5.30 -14.18 -16.59
C LEU A 301 6.42 -14.92 -17.32
N TRP A 302 7.62 -14.35 -17.34
CA TRP A 302 8.83 -15.02 -17.85
C TRP A 302 9.64 -15.55 -16.66
N MET A 303 10.14 -16.77 -16.78
CA MET A 303 10.86 -17.48 -15.71
C MET A 303 12.12 -18.16 -16.27
N ASN A 304 13.25 -18.08 -15.54
CA ASN A 304 14.50 -18.73 -15.92
C ASN A 304 14.61 -20.19 -15.46
N TYR A 305 13.51 -20.76 -14.93
CA TYR A 305 13.43 -22.12 -14.38
C TYR A 305 12.27 -22.93 -14.96
#